data_214f3760cc3bb57ab2941b774f270c0a
#
_entry.id   214f3760cc3bb57ab2941b774f270c0a
#
_cell.length_a   1.000
_cell.length_b   1.000
_cell.length_c   1.000
_cell.angle_alpha   90.00
_cell.angle_beta   90.00
_cell.angle_gamma   90.00
#
_symmetry.space_group_name_H-M   'P 1'
#
loop_
_entity.id
_entity.type
_entity.pdbx_description
1 polymer ?
#
loop_
_entity_poly.entity_id
_entity_poly.type
_entity_poly.pdbx_seq_one_letter_code
_entity_poly.pdbx_strand_id
1 'polypeptide(L)'
;MAGRVLVTGANGFLANHLVRDLLAEGYTVVGTVRDLSDPIRTEHLRAHAEALGCPERLELTEADVLDADPWEGLLQGCDGLFHTATVFSLTADADVVLNTANLGTEHLLHAAAAAGVPRIVYTSSTAAVGSGPRGRAKDENDWQSGSSMPYTAAKTQSERRAWRIAEEHDLDLRVINPTAILGGGFSRPPPSVDWMPDLLSGAWPIVPAIPMAFVHVEDVAHAHRMAFERDDAEGRFVLAPHSGLTMIDVARTARRLRPQAKAPKRGLPRRLLPLAVFFDWLKGRKTGERRLTRAVVRGYMRGDARYSSAKAERVLGMTWRSLDACVEDTIVAFEERAA
;
A
#
# COMPACT_ATOMS: atom_id res chain seq x y z
N MET A 1 -12.81 21.87 -15.78
CA MET A 1 -11.51 21.21 -15.66
C MET A 1 -11.50 20.54 -14.29
N ALA A 2 -11.01 19.32 -14.21
CA ALA A 2 -10.72 18.72 -12.91
C ALA A 2 -9.69 19.59 -12.17
N GLY A 3 -9.71 19.61 -10.86
CA GLY A 3 -8.92 20.53 -10.04
C GLY A 3 -7.42 20.26 -10.00
N ARG A 4 -6.71 21.00 -9.15
CA ARG A 4 -5.28 20.81 -8.85
C ARG A 4 -5.14 19.99 -7.55
N VAL A 5 -4.40 18.90 -7.59
CA VAL A 5 -4.25 18.02 -6.42
C VAL A 5 -2.78 17.72 -6.14
N LEU A 6 -2.45 17.50 -4.86
CA LEU A 6 -1.11 17.11 -4.45
C LEU A 6 -1.08 15.62 -4.09
N VAL A 7 -0.08 14.89 -4.62
CA VAL A 7 0.18 13.47 -4.32
C VAL A 7 1.56 13.34 -3.69
N THR A 8 1.63 12.94 -2.42
CA THR A 8 2.92 12.76 -1.74
C THR A 8 3.58 11.45 -2.10
N GLY A 9 4.91 11.47 -2.35
CA GLY A 9 5.67 10.27 -2.70
C GLY A 9 5.22 9.67 -4.04
N ALA A 10 5.00 10.52 -5.03
CA ALA A 10 4.40 10.21 -6.34
C ALA A 10 5.07 9.02 -7.07
N ASN A 11 6.37 8.80 -6.85
CA ASN A 11 7.12 7.68 -7.42
C ASN A 11 6.89 6.33 -6.71
N GLY A 12 6.09 6.30 -5.65
CA GLY A 12 5.74 5.06 -4.94
C GLY A 12 4.88 4.13 -5.79
N PHE A 13 4.87 2.83 -5.46
CA PHE A 13 4.14 1.81 -6.22
C PHE A 13 2.67 2.15 -6.42
N LEU A 14 1.93 2.49 -5.36
CA LEU A 14 0.55 2.94 -5.46
C LEU A 14 0.45 4.33 -6.08
N ALA A 15 1.31 5.26 -5.62
CA ALA A 15 1.19 6.66 -5.97
C ALA A 15 1.37 6.92 -7.47
N ASN A 16 2.26 6.19 -8.16
CA ASN A 16 2.43 6.38 -9.60
C ASN A 16 1.19 5.96 -10.42
N HIS A 17 0.49 4.90 -9.99
CA HIS A 17 -0.79 4.51 -10.59
C HIS A 17 -1.89 5.55 -10.30
N LEU A 18 -1.90 6.12 -9.09
CA LEU A 18 -2.83 7.19 -8.74
C LEU A 18 -2.55 8.46 -9.57
N VAL A 19 -1.28 8.85 -9.74
CA VAL A 19 -0.90 9.98 -10.60
C VAL A 19 -1.40 9.75 -12.02
N ARG A 20 -1.19 8.55 -12.58
CA ARG A 20 -1.68 8.20 -13.92
C ARG A 20 -3.21 8.29 -14.01
N ASP A 21 -3.93 7.75 -13.02
CA ASP A 21 -5.39 7.76 -12.95
C ASP A 21 -5.93 9.20 -12.87
N LEU A 22 -5.35 10.05 -12.01
CA LEU A 22 -5.72 11.46 -11.88
C LEU A 22 -5.46 12.27 -13.16
N LEU A 23 -4.30 12.08 -13.81
CA LEU A 23 -3.98 12.74 -15.07
C LEU A 23 -4.96 12.35 -16.18
N ALA A 24 -5.32 11.05 -16.26
CA ALA A 24 -6.29 10.55 -17.25
C ALA A 24 -7.68 11.18 -17.08
N GLU A 25 -8.07 11.48 -15.84
CA GLU A 25 -9.35 12.16 -15.53
C GLU A 25 -9.25 13.70 -15.60
N GLY A 26 -8.10 14.22 -16.03
CA GLY A 26 -7.94 15.64 -16.34
C GLY A 26 -7.49 16.53 -15.16
N TYR A 27 -7.08 15.94 -14.05
CA TYR A 27 -6.49 16.69 -12.94
C TYR A 27 -5.12 17.26 -13.28
N THR A 28 -4.78 18.39 -12.67
CA THR A 28 -3.38 18.85 -12.57
C THR A 28 -2.80 18.27 -11.29
N VAL A 29 -1.70 17.52 -11.42
CA VAL A 29 -1.10 16.79 -10.33
C VAL A 29 0.23 17.38 -9.93
N VAL A 30 0.35 17.81 -8.66
CA VAL A 30 1.63 18.12 -8.02
C VAL A 30 2.13 16.85 -7.35
N GLY A 31 3.12 16.20 -7.94
CA GLY A 31 3.72 14.97 -7.43
C GLY A 31 5.00 15.26 -6.65
N THR A 32 5.07 14.90 -5.35
CA THR A 32 6.32 15.08 -4.62
C THR A 32 7.19 13.84 -4.69
N VAL A 33 8.49 14.06 -4.86
CA VAL A 33 9.55 13.04 -4.79
C VAL A 33 10.66 13.53 -3.87
N ARG A 34 11.48 12.63 -3.32
CA ARG A 34 12.59 13.02 -2.43
C ARG A 34 13.85 13.48 -3.14
N ASP A 35 13.92 13.26 -4.43
CA ASP A 35 15.07 13.63 -5.27
C ASP A 35 14.61 13.69 -6.72
N LEU A 36 14.56 14.90 -7.26
CA LEU A 36 14.18 15.16 -8.65
C LEU A 36 15.25 14.77 -9.65
N SER A 37 16.51 14.69 -9.23
CA SER A 37 17.64 14.31 -10.08
C SER A 37 17.75 12.81 -10.33
N ASP A 38 17.07 11.97 -9.51
CA ASP A 38 17.03 10.53 -9.68
C ASP A 38 16.02 10.12 -10.78
N PRO A 39 16.46 9.70 -11.98
CA PRO A 39 15.57 9.34 -13.08
C PRO A 39 14.64 8.15 -12.73
N ILE A 40 15.10 7.24 -11.86
CA ILE A 40 14.28 6.12 -11.38
C ILE A 40 13.02 6.61 -10.66
N ARG A 41 13.05 7.82 -10.09
CA ARG A 41 11.92 8.43 -9.38
C ARG A 41 11.02 9.25 -10.27
N THR A 42 11.51 9.76 -11.40
CA THR A 42 10.81 10.80 -12.15
C THR A 42 10.40 10.37 -13.58
N GLU A 43 11.22 9.57 -14.26
CA GLU A 43 10.97 9.23 -15.67
C GLU A 43 9.64 8.54 -15.93
N HIS A 44 9.28 7.54 -15.11
CA HIS A 44 8.02 6.82 -15.29
C HIS A 44 6.80 7.72 -15.06
N LEU A 45 6.90 8.72 -14.16
CA LEU A 45 5.82 9.70 -13.95
C LEU A 45 5.66 10.61 -15.17
N ARG A 46 6.77 11.11 -15.72
CA ARG A 46 6.74 11.91 -16.95
C ARG A 46 6.22 11.11 -18.14
N ALA A 47 6.66 9.85 -18.25
CA ALA A 47 6.16 8.95 -19.30
C ALA A 47 4.64 8.73 -19.23
N HIS A 48 4.04 8.69 -18.04
CA HIS A 48 2.58 8.64 -17.89
C HIS A 48 1.92 9.91 -18.46
N ALA A 49 2.42 11.09 -18.15
CA ALA A 49 1.87 12.35 -18.62
C ALA A 49 2.04 12.52 -20.14
N GLU A 50 3.19 12.12 -20.68
CA GLU A 50 3.45 12.12 -22.13
C GLU A 50 2.53 11.13 -22.86
N ALA A 51 2.40 9.90 -22.38
CA ALA A 51 1.53 8.90 -22.98
C ALA A 51 0.05 9.30 -22.98
N LEU A 52 -0.38 10.10 -21.99
CA LEU A 52 -1.72 10.67 -21.91
C LEU A 52 -1.86 12.00 -22.68
N GLY A 53 -0.79 12.53 -23.28
CA GLY A 53 -0.79 13.79 -24.02
C GLY A 53 -1.03 15.02 -23.14
N CYS A 54 -0.65 14.99 -21.86
CA CYS A 54 -0.86 16.07 -20.92
C CYS A 54 0.37 16.37 -20.02
N PRO A 55 1.60 16.49 -20.59
CA PRO A 55 2.81 16.72 -19.79
C PRO A 55 2.74 18.00 -18.94
N GLU A 56 2.00 19.01 -19.38
CA GLU A 56 1.78 20.28 -18.67
C GLU A 56 0.93 20.15 -17.40
N ARG A 57 0.24 19.01 -17.23
CA ARG A 57 -0.58 18.75 -16.04
C ARG A 57 0.17 18.03 -14.91
N LEU A 58 1.41 17.63 -15.14
CA LEU A 58 2.25 17.01 -14.13
C LEU A 58 3.36 17.97 -13.69
N GLU A 59 3.27 18.44 -12.46
CA GLU A 59 4.32 19.20 -11.80
C GLU A 59 5.02 18.28 -10.78
N LEU A 60 6.32 18.07 -10.93
CA LEU A 60 7.12 17.32 -9.97
C LEU A 60 7.94 18.27 -9.11
N THR A 61 7.91 18.05 -7.80
CA THR A 61 8.68 18.85 -6.84
C THR A 61 9.36 17.98 -5.81
N GLU A 62 10.47 18.49 -5.26
CA GLU A 62 11.21 17.79 -4.22
C GLU A 62 10.64 18.16 -2.84
N ALA A 63 10.28 17.12 -2.06
CA ALA A 63 9.87 17.28 -0.67
C ALA A 63 10.02 15.98 0.11
N ASP A 64 10.44 16.08 1.37
CA ASP A 64 10.46 14.97 2.33
C ASP A 64 9.37 15.20 3.38
N VAL A 65 8.60 14.17 3.69
CA VAL A 65 7.52 14.23 4.70
C VAL A 65 8.04 14.53 6.12
N LEU A 66 9.34 14.34 6.35
CA LEU A 66 9.98 14.68 7.61
C LEU A 66 10.33 16.17 7.74
N ASP A 67 10.31 16.90 6.64
CA ASP A 67 10.47 18.35 6.63
C ASP A 67 9.08 19.00 6.69
N ALA A 68 8.87 19.93 7.61
CA ALA A 68 7.59 20.59 7.79
C ALA A 68 7.39 21.77 6.84
N ASP A 69 8.49 22.45 6.46
CA ASP A 69 8.46 23.76 5.82
C ASP A 69 7.79 23.81 4.43
N PRO A 70 7.98 22.85 3.50
CA PRO A 70 7.53 23.06 2.12
C PRO A 70 6.01 22.90 1.93
N TRP A 71 5.30 22.23 2.86
CA TRP A 71 3.98 21.69 2.60
C TRP A 71 2.90 22.74 2.46
N GLU A 72 2.89 23.77 3.31
CA GLU A 72 1.87 24.81 3.22
C GLU A 72 1.92 25.51 1.85
N GLY A 73 3.11 25.86 1.37
CA GLY A 73 3.28 26.49 0.06
C GLY A 73 2.89 25.57 -1.10
N LEU A 74 3.22 24.27 -1.02
CA LEU A 74 2.88 23.29 -2.06
C LEU A 74 1.37 23.01 -2.10
N LEU A 75 0.66 23.13 -0.98
CA LEU A 75 -0.77 22.88 -0.85
C LEU A 75 -1.63 24.11 -1.21
N GLN A 76 -1.04 25.31 -1.31
CA GLN A 76 -1.78 26.50 -1.71
C GLN A 76 -2.44 26.33 -3.07
N GLY A 77 -3.76 26.55 -3.14
CA GLY A 77 -4.55 26.42 -4.35
C GLY A 77 -4.76 24.97 -4.81
N CYS A 78 -4.48 23.97 -3.97
CA CYS A 78 -4.87 22.59 -4.24
C CYS A 78 -6.31 22.34 -3.79
N ASP A 79 -7.08 21.67 -4.64
CA ASP A 79 -8.43 21.20 -4.33
C ASP A 79 -8.43 19.91 -3.50
N GLY A 80 -7.25 19.26 -3.37
CA GLY A 80 -7.12 18.05 -2.57
C GLY A 80 -5.69 17.60 -2.31
N LEU A 81 -5.55 16.79 -1.26
CA LEU A 81 -4.31 16.12 -0.87
C LEU A 81 -4.51 14.61 -0.89
N PHE A 82 -3.67 13.90 -1.64
CA PHE A 82 -3.51 12.45 -1.54
C PHE A 82 -2.22 12.15 -0.77
N HIS A 83 -2.36 11.81 0.51
CA HIS A 83 -1.20 11.47 1.34
C HIS A 83 -0.91 9.97 1.24
N THR A 84 -0.03 9.60 0.30
CA THR A 84 0.39 8.22 0.03
C THR A 84 1.79 7.90 0.55
N ALA A 85 2.61 8.92 0.82
CA ALA A 85 3.98 8.73 1.27
C ALA A 85 4.05 8.02 2.62
N THR A 86 4.83 6.94 2.67
CA THR A 86 5.10 6.17 3.90
C THR A 86 6.39 5.38 3.75
N VAL A 87 7.02 5.02 4.87
CA VAL A 87 8.09 4.03 4.86
C VAL A 87 7.47 2.65 5.08
N PHE A 88 7.39 1.87 4.00
CA PHE A 88 7.03 0.46 4.10
C PHE A 88 8.30 -0.37 4.07
N SER A 89 8.80 -0.76 5.23
CA SER A 89 9.95 -1.64 5.37
C SER A 89 9.69 -2.67 6.46
N LEU A 90 10.07 -3.91 6.21
CA LEU A 90 10.03 -4.99 7.19
C LEU A 90 11.35 -5.13 7.95
N THR A 91 12.40 -4.42 7.51
CA THR A 91 13.78 -4.52 8.01
C THR A 91 14.33 -3.20 8.55
N ALA A 92 13.69 -2.07 8.28
CA ALA A 92 14.08 -0.79 8.86
C ALA A 92 13.87 -0.75 10.37
N ASP A 93 14.63 0.13 11.02
CA ASP A 93 14.48 0.41 12.44
C ASP A 93 13.02 0.81 12.77
N ALA A 94 12.51 0.26 13.87
CA ALA A 94 11.14 0.47 14.30
C ALA A 94 10.82 1.94 14.55
N ASP A 95 11.76 2.67 15.14
CA ASP A 95 11.59 4.08 15.47
C ASP A 95 11.59 4.94 14.20
N VAL A 96 12.40 4.60 13.20
CA VAL A 96 12.38 5.27 11.89
C VAL A 96 11.04 5.10 11.20
N VAL A 97 10.51 3.87 11.15
CA VAL A 97 9.20 3.58 10.53
C VAL A 97 8.07 4.33 11.24
N LEU A 98 8.10 4.31 12.57
CA LEU A 98 7.08 4.94 13.40
C LEU A 98 7.13 6.47 13.31
N ASN A 99 8.32 7.05 13.45
CA ASN A 99 8.51 8.51 13.41
C ASN A 99 8.16 9.07 12.04
N THR A 100 8.63 8.45 10.94
CA THR A 100 8.30 8.92 9.60
C THR A 100 6.80 8.90 9.35
N ALA A 101 6.10 7.83 9.75
CA ALA A 101 4.65 7.75 9.58
C ALA A 101 3.91 8.80 10.42
N ASN A 102 4.31 9.02 11.66
CA ASN A 102 3.65 9.95 12.57
C ASN A 102 3.93 11.41 12.21
N LEU A 103 5.21 11.79 12.08
CA LEU A 103 5.60 13.16 11.78
C LEU A 103 5.15 13.59 10.38
N GLY A 104 5.32 12.70 9.38
CA GLY A 104 4.84 13.00 8.04
C GLY A 104 3.33 13.23 7.99
N THR A 105 2.55 12.46 8.74
CA THR A 105 1.10 12.68 8.86
C THR A 105 0.79 14.03 9.53
N GLU A 106 1.49 14.39 10.61
CA GLU A 106 1.30 15.67 11.30
C GLU A 106 1.62 16.86 10.40
N HIS A 107 2.81 16.86 9.78
CA HIS A 107 3.23 17.94 8.90
C HIS A 107 2.23 18.18 7.77
N LEU A 108 1.82 17.11 7.09
CA LEU A 108 0.92 17.20 5.94
C LEU A 108 -0.50 17.68 6.34
N LEU A 109 -1.08 17.15 7.42
CA LEU A 109 -2.44 17.50 7.79
C LEU A 109 -2.54 18.90 8.39
N HIS A 110 -1.55 19.33 9.20
CA HIS A 110 -1.51 20.71 9.68
C HIS A 110 -1.30 21.72 8.54
N ALA A 111 -0.40 21.41 7.59
CA ALA A 111 -0.20 22.25 6.42
C ALA A 111 -1.45 22.29 5.51
N ALA A 112 -2.16 21.17 5.37
CA ALA A 112 -3.43 21.12 4.63
C ALA A 112 -4.51 21.97 5.29
N ALA A 113 -4.60 21.96 6.62
CA ALA A 113 -5.48 22.83 7.38
C ALA A 113 -5.12 24.33 7.18
N ALA A 114 -3.83 24.68 7.30
CA ALA A 114 -3.34 26.04 7.10
C ALA A 114 -3.58 26.56 5.68
N ALA A 115 -3.39 25.72 4.66
CA ALA A 115 -3.64 26.03 3.25
C ALA A 115 -5.12 25.99 2.86
N GLY A 116 -6.01 25.54 3.74
CA GLY A 116 -7.46 25.44 3.47
C GLY A 116 -7.80 24.38 2.42
N VAL A 117 -7.06 23.26 2.38
CA VAL A 117 -7.33 22.17 1.42
C VAL A 117 -8.69 21.53 1.73
N PRO A 118 -9.64 21.50 0.77
CA PRO A 118 -11.02 21.08 1.05
C PRO A 118 -11.16 19.60 1.40
N ARG A 119 -10.28 18.73 0.85
CA ARG A 119 -10.44 17.29 0.98
C ARG A 119 -9.10 16.54 1.00
N ILE A 120 -8.99 15.58 1.89
CA ILE A 120 -7.76 14.79 2.09
C ILE A 120 -8.09 13.31 1.96
N VAL A 121 -7.35 12.59 1.10
CA VAL A 121 -7.39 11.13 1.01
C VAL A 121 -6.08 10.56 1.56
N TYR A 122 -6.18 9.83 2.66
CA TYR A 122 -5.04 9.29 3.40
C TYR A 122 -4.89 7.78 3.17
N THR A 123 -3.70 7.35 2.80
CA THR A 123 -3.37 5.92 2.61
C THR A 123 -2.92 5.29 3.93
N SER A 124 -3.82 4.57 4.56
CA SER A 124 -3.50 3.72 5.70
C SER A 124 -3.25 2.26 5.26
N SER A 125 -3.74 1.29 6.00
CA SER A 125 -3.61 -0.14 5.71
C SER A 125 -4.60 -0.96 6.52
N THR A 126 -4.96 -2.17 6.08
CA THR A 126 -5.63 -3.17 6.92
C THR A 126 -4.81 -3.55 8.17
N ALA A 127 -3.52 -3.19 8.22
CA ALA A 127 -2.72 -3.28 9.44
C ALA A 127 -3.31 -2.44 10.58
N ALA A 128 -3.93 -1.29 10.31
CA ALA A 128 -4.62 -0.45 11.28
C ALA A 128 -6.02 -0.97 11.66
N VAL A 129 -6.65 -1.74 10.78
CA VAL A 129 -7.91 -2.46 11.05
C VAL A 129 -7.66 -3.67 11.94
N GLY A 130 -6.55 -4.36 11.73
CA GLY A 130 -6.12 -5.52 12.50
C GLY A 130 -6.61 -6.85 11.95
N SER A 131 -6.02 -7.93 12.43
CA SER A 131 -6.27 -9.29 11.93
C SER A 131 -7.24 -10.11 12.79
N GLY A 132 -8.01 -9.54 13.62
CA GLY A 132 -9.04 -10.02 14.54
C GLY A 132 -9.28 -11.51 14.79
N PRO A 133 -10.23 -11.86 15.62
CA PRO A 133 -10.57 -13.25 15.90
C PRO A 133 -11.06 -13.96 14.63
N ARG A 134 -10.80 -15.27 14.56
CA ARG A 134 -11.24 -16.09 13.42
C ARG A 134 -12.76 -16.12 13.29
N GLY A 135 -13.23 -16.21 12.05
CA GLY A 135 -14.65 -16.44 11.73
C GLY A 135 -15.48 -15.20 11.46
N ARG A 136 -14.99 -13.98 11.77
CA ARG A 136 -15.64 -12.72 11.40
C ARG A 136 -14.74 -11.92 10.46
N ALA A 137 -15.29 -11.48 9.35
CA ALA A 137 -14.63 -10.47 8.52
C ALA A 137 -14.56 -9.15 9.29
N LYS A 138 -13.42 -8.50 9.25
CA LYS A 138 -13.23 -7.15 9.78
C LYS A 138 -13.64 -6.10 8.77
N ASP A 139 -14.11 -4.98 9.27
CA ASP A 139 -14.56 -3.86 8.45
C ASP A 139 -14.00 -2.52 8.98
N GLU A 140 -14.55 -1.44 8.50
CA GLU A 140 -14.14 -0.07 8.80
C GLU A 140 -14.30 0.33 10.27
N ASN A 141 -15.13 -0.38 11.04
CA ASN A 141 -15.35 -0.13 12.48
C ASN A 141 -14.28 -0.77 13.35
N ASP A 142 -13.50 -1.69 12.79
CA ASP A 142 -12.48 -2.40 13.53
C ASP A 142 -11.17 -1.59 13.61
N TRP A 143 -10.50 -1.72 14.76
CA TRP A 143 -9.19 -1.15 15.00
C TRP A 143 -8.23 -2.18 15.56
N GLN A 144 -6.98 -2.07 15.13
CA GLN A 144 -5.90 -2.85 15.72
C GLN A 144 -5.70 -2.51 17.19
N SER A 145 -5.75 -3.50 18.06
CA SER A 145 -5.59 -3.38 19.52
C SER A 145 -4.19 -3.76 19.99
N GLY A 146 -3.18 -3.01 19.52
CA GLY A 146 -1.77 -3.26 19.88
C GLY A 146 -1.08 -4.27 18.96
N SER A 147 0.16 -3.99 18.60
CA SER A 147 1.02 -4.87 17.81
C SER A 147 2.48 -4.69 18.17
N SER A 148 3.22 -5.80 18.21
CA SER A 148 4.67 -5.81 18.33
C SER A 148 5.38 -5.64 16.98
N MET A 149 4.63 -5.54 15.89
CA MET A 149 5.17 -5.32 14.55
C MET A 149 5.27 -3.82 14.29
N PRO A 150 6.48 -3.27 14.02
CA PRO A 150 6.69 -1.83 13.86
C PRO A 150 5.77 -1.19 12.81
N TYR A 151 5.66 -1.81 11.65
CA TYR A 151 4.77 -1.32 10.59
C TYR A 151 3.30 -1.26 11.01
N THR A 152 2.80 -2.31 11.67
CA THR A 152 1.41 -2.35 12.16
C THR A 152 1.17 -1.28 13.23
N ALA A 153 2.11 -1.09 14.14
CA ALA A 153 2.05 -0.03 15.14
C ALA A 153 2.06 1.35 14.48
N ALA A 154 2.97 1.58 13.51
CA ALA A 154 3.08 2.83 12.79
C ALA A 154 1.78 3.19 12.06
N LYS A 155 1.23 2.26 11.27
CA LYS A 155 -0.03 2.50 10.53
C LYS A 155 -1.22 2.75 11.46
N THR A 156 -1.29 2.04 12.59
CA THR A 156 -2.36 2.26 13.57
C THR A 156 -2.27 3.62 14.24
N GLN A 157 -1.05 4.01 14.66
CA GLN A 157 -0.83 5.28 15.35
C GLN A 157 -0.97 6.48 14.41
N SER A 158 -0.39 6.41 13.22
CA SER A 158 -0.48 7.50 12.25
C SER A 158 -1.91 7.72 11.76
N GLU A 159 -2.71 6.66 11.53
CA GLU A 159 -4.12 6.82 11.17
C GLU A 159 -4.95 7.42 12.31
N ARG A 160 -4.75 6.97 13.57
CA ARG A 160 -5.42 7.59 14.72
C ARG A 160 -5.04 9.05 14.90
N ARG A 161 -3.79 9.40 14.60
CA ARG A 161 -3.29 10.77 14.63
C ARG A 161 -3.92 11.61 13.53
N ALA A 162 -4.03 11.06 12.31
CA ALA A 162 -4.73 11.72 11.21
C ALA A 162 -6.17 12.07 11.56
N TRP A 163 -6.92 11.14 12.14
CA TRP A 163 -8.29 11.37 12.59
C TRP A 163 -8.40 12.46 13.66
N ARG A 164 -7.49 12.47 14.64
CA ARG A 164 -7.48 13.51 15.67
C ARG A 164 -7.23 14.90 15.08
N ILE A 165 -6.23 15.04 14.20
CA ILE A 165 -5.93 16.32 13.55
C ILE A 165 -7.10 16.75 12.66
N ALA A 166 -7.73 15.82 11.97
CA ALA A 166 -8.89 16.11 11.14
C ALA A 166 -10.08 16.64 11.99
N GLU A 167 -10.32 16.06 13.16
CA GLU A 167 -11.33 16.54 14.11
C GLU A 167 -10.97 17.91 14.69
N GLU A 168 -9.71 18.13 15.05
CA GLU A 168 -9.21 19.42 15.59
C GLU A 168 -9.35 20.60 14.59
N HIS A 169 -9.24 20.32 13.29
CA HIS A 169 -9.23 21.34 12.23
C HIS A 169 -10.44 21.26 11.28
N ASP A 170 -11.44 20.45 11.57
CA ASP A 170 -12.63 20.24 10.73
C ASP A 170 -12.29 19.85 9.27
N LEU A 171 -11.34 18.92 9.08
CA LEU A 171 -10.90 18.49 7.76
C LEU A 171 -11.76 17.34 7.20
N ASP A 172 -12.15 17.43 5.92
CA ASP A 172 -12.76 16.27 5.19
C ASP A 172 -11.69 15.21 4.92
N LEU A 173 -11.48 14.35 5.91
CA LEU A 173 -10.51 13.25 5.85
C LEU A 173 -11.20 11.95 5.45
N ARG A 174 -10.67 11.30 4.40
CA ARG A 174 -11.09 9.98 3.92
C ARG A 174 -9.91 9.04 3.94
N VAL A 175 -10.09 7.84 4.49
CA VAL A 175 -8.98 6.92 4.74
C VAL A 175 -9.16 5.64 3.93
N ILE A 176 -8.17 5.31 3.13
CA ILE A 176 -8.11 4.05 2.37
C ILE A 176 -7.22 3.07 3.14
N ASN A 177 -7.79 1.89 3.45
CA ASN A 177 -7.12 0.80 4.16
C ASN A 177 -6.91 -0.40 3.21
N PRO A 178 -5.94 -0.38 2.29
CA PRO A 178 -5.66 -1.51 1.43
C PRO A 178 -4.99 -2.65 2.21
N THR A 179 -5.18 -3.85 1.70
CA THR A 179 -4.41 -5.03 2.10
C THR A 179 -3.10 -5.13 1.31
N ALA A 180 -2.47 -6.32 1.21
CA ALA A 180 -1.27 -6.49 0.40
C ALA A 180 -1.57 -6.18 -1.08
N ILE A 181 -0.88 -5.18 -1.61
CA ILE A 181 -1.11 -4.69 -2.97
C ILE A 181 -0.25 -5.52 -3.93
N LEU A 182 -0.88 -6.11 -4.94
CA LEU A 182 -0.28 -6.82 -6.07
C LEU A 182 -0.47 -6.02 -7.36
N GLY A 183 0.28 -6.36 -8.40
CA GLY A 183 0.23 -5.72 -9.72
C GLY A 183 1.62 -5.35 -10.23
N GLY A 184 1.67 -4.75 -11.40
CA GLY A 184 2.88 -4.29 -12.08
C GLY A 184 3.14 -2.79 -11.92
N GLY A 185 4.00 -2.23 -12.79
CA GLY A 185 4.22 -0.78 -12.87
C GLY A 185 5.04 -0.17 -11.73
N PHE A 186 5.92 -0.93 -11.08
CA PHE A 186 6.82 -0.43 -10.06
C PHE A 186 8.24 -0.19 -10.62
N SER A 187 8.84 0.94 -10.32
CA SER A 187 10.25 1.22 -10.63
C SER A 187 11.20 0.39 -9.75
N ARG A 188 10.83 0.16 -8.49
CA ARG A 188 11.49 -0.76 -7.55
C ARG A 188 10.44 -1.68 -6.93
N PRO A 189 10.68 -3.02 -6.85
CA PRO A 189 9.72 -3.94 -6.24
C PRO A 189 9.43 -3.56 -4.79
N PRO A 190 8.16 -3.29 -4.43
CA PRO A 190 7.81 -3.04 -3.04
C PRO A 190 7.76 -4.36 -2.24
N PRO A 191 7.88 -4.31 -0.90
CA PRO A 191 7.85 -5.50 -0.04
C PRO A 191 6.59 -6.37 -0.18
N SER A 192 5.52 -5.84 -0.75
CA SER A 192 4.29 -6.59 -1.03
C SER A 192 4.41 -7.57 -2.18
N VAL A 193 5.40 -7.41 -3.08
CA VAL A 193 5.61 -8.25 -4.27
C VAL A 193 7.04 -8.79 -4.40
N ASP A 194 8.03 -8.30 -3.64
CA ASP A 194 9.46 -8.66 -3.75
C ASP A 194 9.77 -10.14 -3.55
N TRP A 195 8.82 -10.87 -2.97
CA TRP A 195 8.88 -12.31 -2.75
C TRP A 195 8.43 -13.15 -3.98
N MET A 196 7.84 -12.53 -5.01
CA MET A 196 7.29 -13.22 -6.17
C MET A 196 8.37 -13.99 -6.97
N PRO A 197 9.56 -13.43 -7.25
CA PRO A 197 10.64 -14.18 -7.93
C PRO A 197 11.08 -15.44 -7.16
N ASP A 198 11.21 -15.36 -5.84
CA ASP A 198 11.55 -16.49 -4.99
C ASP A 198 10.47 -17.59 -5.05
N LEU A 199 9.20 -17.18 -5.09
CA LEU A 199 8.08 -18.09 -5.24
C LEU A 199 8.12 -18.81 -6.60
N LEU A 200 8.35 -18.07 -7.68
CA LEU A 200 8.34 -18.59 -9.06
C LEU A 200 9.54 -19.49 -9.37
N SER A 201 10.72 -19.14 -8.86
CA SER A 201 11.97 -19.89 -9.09
C SER A 201 12.05 -21.21 -8.33
N GLY A 202 11.18 -21.41 -7.32
CA GLY A 202 11.22 -22.56 -6.42
C GLY A 202 12.24 -22.44 -5.30
N ALA A 203 12.76 -21.23 -5.05
CA ALA A 203 13.59 -20.95 -3.88
C ALA A 203 12.87 -21.28 -2.56
N TRP A 204 11.54 -21.30 -2.60
CA TRP A 204 10.69 -21.74 -1.51
C TRP A 204 9.95 -23.03 -1.89
N PRO A 205 10.47 -24.20 -1.53
CA PRO A 205 9.83 -25.48 -1.85
C PRO A 205 8.49 -25.67 -1.12
N ILE A 206 8.32 -24.99 0.00
CA ILE A 206 7.11 -24.96 0.83
C ILE A 206 6.92 -23.53 1.34
N VAL A 207 5.69 -23.01 1.28
CA VAL A 207 5.32 -21.70 1.85
C VAL A 207 4.51 -21.86 3.14
N PRO A 208 4.67 -20.96 4.11
CA PRO A 208 3.85 -20.98 5.32
C PRO A 208 2.38 -20.73 4.98
N ALA A 209 1.46 -21.46 5.61
CA ALA A 209 0.02 -21.21 5.53
C ALA A 209 -0.38 -19.99 6.39
N ILE A 210 0.19 -18.84 6.08
CA ILE A 210 -0.11 -17.57 6.73
C ILE A 210 -1.32 -16.95 6.01
N PRO A 211 -2.38 -16.56 6.75
CA PRO A 211 -3.50 -15.86 6.16
C PRO A 211 -3.07 -14.50 5.60
N MET A 212 -3.53 -14.22 4.41
CA MET A 212 -3.28 -12.98 3.68
C MET A 212 -4.56 -12.49 3.01
N ALA A 213 -4.54 -11.26 2.58
CA ALA A 213 -5.53 -10.70 1.70
C ALA A 213 -4.81 -9.84 0.65
N PHE A 214 -5.39 -9.74 -0.55
CA PHE A 214 -4.76 -9.07 -1.68
C PHE A 214 -5.75 -8.15 -2.39
N VAL A 215 -5.21 -7.12 -3.02
CA VAL A 215 -5.93 -6.18 -3.88
C VAL A 215 -5.02 -5.74 -5.02
N HIS A 216 -5.57 -5.43 -6.17
CA HIS A 216 -4.81 -4.91 -7.31
C HIS A 216 -4.43 -3.45 -7.11
N VAL A 217 -3.23 -3.04 -7.51
CA VAL A 217 -2.75 -1.65 -7.36
C VAL A 217 -3.63 -0.63 -8.06
N GLU A 218 -4.13 -0.94 -9.27
CA GLU A 218 -5.01 -0.04 -9.99
C GLU A 218 -6.39 0.11 -9.34
N ASP A 219 -6.90 -0.94 -8.69
CA ASP A 219 -8.15 -0.85 -7.92
C ASP A 219 -7.95 0.04 -6.68
N VAL A 220 -6.76 -0.01 -6.06
CA VAL A 220 -6.44 0.87 -4.94
C VAL A 220 -6.31 2.32 -5.40
N ALA A 221 -5.63 2.58 -6.52
CA ALA A 221 -5.52 3.92 -7.10
C ALA A 221 -6.90 4.50 -7.44
N HIS A 222 -7.73 3.71 -8.13
CA HIS A 222 -9.10 4.08 -8.46
C HIS A 222 -9.95 4.37 -7.21
N ALA A 223 -9.83 3.56 -6.16
CA ALA A 223 -10.53 3.78 -4.90
C ALA A 223 -10.13 5.11 -4.23
N HIS A 224 -8.86 5.52 -4.32
CA HIS A 224 -8.41 6.83 -3.83
C HIS A 224 -9.11 7.96 -4.57
N ARG A 225 -9.16 7.89 -5.91
CA ARG A 225 -9.86 8.90 -6.73
C ARG A 225 -11.37 8.89 -6.43
N MET A 226 -12.02 7.74 -6.39
CA MET A 226 -13.44 7.67 -6.05
C MET A 226 -13.74 8.22 -4.65
N ALA A 227 -12.88 7.93 -3.68
CA ALA A 227 -13.01 8.52 -2.35
C ALA A 227 -12.83 10.03 -2.36
N PHE A 228 -12.06 10.58 -3.28
CA PHE A 228 -11.92 12.03 -3.45
C PHE A 228 -13.12 12.66 -4.16
N GLU A 229 -13.63 12.06 -5.23
CA GLU A 229 -14.65 12.64 -6.09
C GLU A 229 -16.07 12.53 -5.53
N ARG A 230 -16.37 11.46 -4.80
CA ARG A 230 -17.73 11.22 -4.33
C ARG A 230 -18.05 12.02 -3.07
N ASP A 231 -19.10 12.80 -3.09
CA ASP A 231 -19.52 13.60 -1.93
C ASP A 231 -20.08 12.76 -0.79
N ASP A 232 -20.63 11.57 -1.10
CA ASP A 232 -21.15 10.61 -0.11
C ASP A 232 -20.05 9.68 0.49
N ALA A 233 -18.79 9.85 0.08
CA ALA A 233 -17.68 9.09 0.64
C ALA A 233 -17.21 9.69 1.95
N GLU A 234 -17.32 8.95 3.05
CA GLU A 234 -16.92 9.39 4.39
C GLU A 234 -16.15 8.31 5.15
N GLY A 235 -15.20 8.73 5.97
CA GLY A 235 -14.51 7.86 6.91
C GLY A 235 -13.53 6.89 6.24
N ARG A 236 -13.50 5.64 6.72
CA ARG A 236 -12.55 4.60 6.29
C ARG A 236 -13.14 3.73 5.19
N PHE A 237 -12.28 3.18 4.32
CA PHE A 237 -12.64 2.21 3.28
C PHE A 237 -11.63 1.06 3.25
N VAL A 238 -12.09 -0.15 3.57
CA VAL A 238 -11.26 -1.37 3.53
C VAL A 238 -11.25 -1.94 2.12
N LEU A 239 -10.05 -2.13 1.56
CA LEU A 239 -9.87 -2.68 0.22
C LEU A 239 -9.17 -4.04 0.32
N ALA A 240 -9.95 -5.11 0.38
CA ALA A 240 -9.49 -6.50 0.55
C ALA A 240 -10.37 -7.52 -0.17
N PRO A 241 -10.61 -7.38 -1.50
CA PRO A 241 -11.51 -8.25 -2.24
C PRO A 241 -11.10 -9.72 -2.19
N HIS A 242 -9.80 -9.99 -2.16
CA HIS A 242 -9.25 -11.36 -2.10
C HIS A 242 -8.78 -11.66 -0.69
N SER A 243 -9.69 -11.72 0.29
CA SER A 243 -9.38 -11.92 1.71
C SER A 243 -9.46 -13.40 2.13
N GLY A 244 -8.77 -13.75 3.22
CA GLY A 244 -8.76 -15.10 3.77
C GLY A 244 -7.95 -16.12 2.96
N LEU A 245 -7.12 -15.66 2.04
CA LEU A 245 -6.22 -16.47 1.22
C LEU A 245 -4.90 -16.78 1.96
N THR A 246 -4.03 -17.52 1.29
CA THR A 246 -2.66 -17.81 1.74
C THR A 246 -1.70 -17.69 0.57
N MET A 247 -0.39 -17.65 0.84
CA MET A 247 0.62 -17.67 -0.23
C MET A 247 0.53 -18.91 -1.13
N ILE A 248 -0.03 -20.02 -0.64
CA ILE A 248 -0.23 -21.22 -1.48
C ILE A 248 -1.31 -21.02 -2.54
N ASP A 249 -2.28 -20.14 -2.28
CA ASP A 249 -3.32 -19.79 -3.27
C ASP A 249 -2.69 -18.95 -4.40
N VAL A 250 -1.83 -17.99 -4.07
CA VAL A 250 -1.03 -17.26 -5.06
C VAL A 250 -0.11 -18.19 -5.84
N ALA A 251 0.60 -19.12 -5.17
CA ALA A 251 1.46 -20.10 -5.84
C ALA A 251 0.67 -21.03 -6.80
N ARG A 252 -0.56 -21.38 -6.45
CA ARG A 252 -1.46 -22.16 -7.30
C ARG A 252 -1.87 -21.37 -8.54
N THR A 253 -2.25 -20.12 -8.37
CA THR A 253 -2.54 -19.19 -9.47
C THR A 253 -1.32 -19.01 -10.37
N ALA A 254 -0.15 -18.73 -9.81
CA ALA A 254 1.09 -18.56 -10.56
C ALA A 254 1.44 -19.78 -11.41
N ARG A 255 1.28 -21.02 -10.88
CA ARG A 255 1.49 -22.24 -11.67
C ARG A 255 0.48 -22.43 -12.80
N ARG A 256 -0.76 -21.95 -12.65
CA ARG A 256 -1.76 -22.00 -13.70
C ARG A 256 -1.43 -21.01 -14.83
N LEU A 257 -0.97 -19.82 -14.47
CA LEU A 257 -0.59 -18.76 -15.42
C LEU A 257 0.78 -19.05 -16.07
N ARG A 258 1.70 -19.67 -15.35
CA ARG A 258 3.05 -20.05 -15.80
C ARG A 258 3.32 -21.52 -15.44
N PRO A 259 2.92 -22.48 -16.30
CA PRO A 259 3.09 -23.93 -16.03
C PRO A 259 4.55 -24.35 -15.76
N GLN A 260 5.52 -23.62 -16.31
CA GLN A 260 6.96 -23.82 -16.10
C GLN A 260 7.45 -23.29 -14.74
N ALA A 261 6.68 -22.47 -14.02
CA ALA A 261 7.07 -21.95 -12.72
C ALA A 261 7.23 -23.07 -11.70
N LYS A 262 8.31 -23.00 -10.93
CA LYS A 262 8.64 -23.98 -9.86
C LYS A 262 7.97 -23.61 -8.53
N ALA A 263 6.90 -22.83 -8.55
CA ALA A 263 6.19 -22.39 -7.37
C ALA A 263 5.68 -23.58 -6.52
N PRO A 264 5.69 -23.46 -5.18
CA PRO A 264 5.40 -24.58 -4.27
C PRO A 264 4.01 -25.16 -4.51
N LYS A 265 3.91 -26.49 -4.38
CA LYS A 265 2.64 -27.23 -4.50
C LYS A 265 1.94 -27.40 -3.15
N ARG A 266 2.66 -27.23 -2.05
CA ARG A 266 2.16 -27.48 -0.69
C ARG A 266 2.46 -26.31 0.24
N GLY A 267 1.48 -25.99 1.08
CA GLY A 267 1.65 -25.06 2.19
C GLY A 267 2.11 -25.79 3.45
N LEU A 268 2.97 -25.16 4.24
CA LEU A 268 3.37 -25.66 5.55
C LEU A 268 2.23 -25.44 6.55
N PRO A 269 1.67 -26.51 7.14
CA PRO A 269 0.62 -26.37 8.14
C PRO A 269 1.04 -25.49 9.32
N ARG A 270 0.12 -24.71 9.86
CA ARG A 270 0.38 -23.78 10.99
C ARG A 270 1.08 -24.44 12.17
N ARG A 271 0.76 -25.69 12.50
CA ARG A 271 1.39 -26.46 13.58
C ARG A 271 2.89 -26.69 13.39
N LEU A 272 3.38 -26.64 12.15
CA LEU A 272 4.79 -26.83 11.80
C LEU A 272 5.56 -25.51 11.62
N LEU A 273 4.93 -24.37 11.79
CA LEU A 273 5.57 -23.06 11.67
C LEU A 273 6.73 -22.81 12.66
N PRO A 274 6.71 -23.29 13.91
CA PRO A 274 7.88 -23.21 14.78
C PRO A 274 9.13 -23.85 14.16
N LEU A 275 8.95 -24.92 13.39
CA LEU A 275 10.03 -25.60 12.67
C LEU A 275 10.56 -24.73 11.53
N ALA A 276 9.67 -24.06 10.77
CA ALA A 276 10.07 -23.11 9.73
C ALA A 276 10.87 -21.94 10.29
N VAL A 277 10.44 -21.37 11.43
CA VAL A 277 11.19 -20.31 12.14
C VAL A 277 12.59 -20.78 12.55
N PHE A 278 12.72 -22.03 12.98
CA PHE A 278 14.01 -22.59 13.33
C PHE A 278 14.94 -22.75 12.12
N PHE A 279 14.43 -23.25 11.00
CA PHE A 279 15.21 -23.36 9.77
C PHE A 279 15.56 -22.00 9.16
N ASP A 280 14.66 -21.02 9.21
CA ASP A 280 14.95 -19.66 8.80
C ASP A 280 16.04 -19.01 9.70
N TRP A 281 16.02 -19.31 10.99
CA TRP A 281 17.09 -18.88 11.92
C TRP A 281 18.44 -19.50 11.56
N LEU A 282 18.48 -20.82 11.24
CA LEU A 282 19.71 -21.50 10.80
C LEU A 282 20.24 -20.90 9.49
N LYS A 283 19.36 -20.66 8.50
CA LYS A 283 19.71 -20.00 7.24
C LYS A 283 20.23 -18.58 7.49
N GLY A 284 19.54 -17.81 8.32
CA GLY A 284 19.91 -16.44 8.64
C GLY A 284 21.27 -16.28 9.31
N ARG A 285 21.77 -17.32 10.03
CA ARG A 285 23.16 -17.34 10.55
C ARG A 285 24.22 -17.38 9.43
N LYS A 286 23.87 -17.91 8.26
CA LYS A 286 24.78 -18.00 7.09
C LYS A 286 24.61 -16.83 6.13
N THR A 287 23.41 -16.33 5.96
CA THR A 287 23.07 -15.31 4.94
C THR A 287 22.94 -13.88 5.50
N GLY A 288 22.85 -13.73 6.83
CA GLY A 288 22.56 -12.44 7.48
C GLY A 288 21.08 -12.03 7.42
N GLU A 289 20.24 -12.69 6.62
CA GLU A 289 18.84 -12.34 6.41
C GLU A 289 17.89 -13.34 7.07
N ARG A 290 16.89 -12.79 7.78
CA ARG A 290 15.83 -13.58 8.42
C ARG A 290 14.46 -13.04 8.00
N ARG A 291 13.68 -13.86 7.31
CA ARG A 291 12.34 -13.50 6.82
C ARG A 291 11.20 -14.00 7.73
N LEU A 292 11.41 -15.10 8.45
CA LEU A 292 10.45 -15.74 9.35
C LEU A 292 10.86 -15.59 10.82
N THR A 293 10.67 -14.41 11.38
CA THR A 293 10.91 -14.22 12.82
C THR A 293 9.70 -14.70 13.65
N ARG A 294 9.93 -14.98 14.96
CA ARG A 294 8.84 -15.30 15.88
C ARG A 294 7.80 -14.18 15.99
N ALA A 295 8.20 -12.92 15.82
CA ALA A 295 7.32 -11.77 15.84
C ALA A 295 6.41 -11.76 14.62
N VAL A 296 6.97 -11.94 13.40
CA VAL A 296 6.25 -12.06 12.14
C VAL A 296 5.21 -13.19 12.22
N VAL A 297 5.64 -14.39 12.63
CA VAL A 297 4.72 -15.54 12.75
C VAL A 297 3.61 -15.27 13.75
N ARG A 298 3.90 -14.70 14.94
CA ARG A 298 2.85 -14.35 15.91
C ARG A 298 1.89 -13.28 15.41
N GLY A 299 2.40 -12.26 14.71
CA GLY A 299 1.58 -11.17 14.16
C GLY A 299 0.58 -11.67 13.12
N TYR A 300 1.06 -12.40 12.12
CA TYR A 300 0.21 -12.92 11.03
C TYR A 300 -0.61 -14.15 11.40
N MET A 301 -0.25 -14.89 12.45
CA MET A 301 -0.90 -16.15 12.82
C MET A 301 -2.10 -16.01 13.76
N ARG A 302 -2.28 -14.86 14.39
CA ARG A 302 -3.34 -14.67 15.39
C ARG A 302 -4.72 -14.48 14.78
N GLY A 303 -4.82 -14.09 13.50
CA GLY A 303 -6.07 -13.89 12.79
C GLY A 303 -6.19 -14.78 11.55
N ASP A 304 -7.19 -14.50 10.71
CA ASP A 304 -7.45 -15.18 9.44
C ASP A 304 -7.39 -14.25 8.21
N ALA A 305 -6.97 -13.00 8.38
CA ALA A 305 -6.91 -11.96 7.36
C ALA A 305 -8.19 -11.86 6.52
N ARG A 306 -9.34 -11.99 7.18
CA ARG A 306 -10.65 -11.81 6.55
C ARG A 306 -11.13 -10.39 6.78
N TYR A 307 -11.45 -9.72 5.68
CA TYR A 307 -11.94 -8.36 5.67
C TYR A 307 -13.14 -8.24 4.74
N SER A 308 -13.98 -7.24 4.97
CA SER A 308 -15.11 -6.89 4.12
C SER A 308 -14.78 -5.61 3.35
N SER A 309 -14.96 -5.60 2.05
CA SER A 309 -14.88 -4.41 1.19
C SER A 309 -16.27 -3.87 0.81
N ALA A 310 -17.33 -4.34 1.47
CA ALA A 310 -18.71 -4.03 1.12
C ALA A 310 -19.04 -2.52 1.16
N LYS A 311 -18.38 -1.75 2.03
CA LYS A 311 -18.52 -0.29 2.04
C LYS A 311 -17.91 0.34 0.79
N ALA A 312 -16.70 -0.07 0.40
CA ALA A 312 -16.05 0.42 -0.82
C ALA A 312 -16.87 0.07 -2.08
N GLU A 313 -17.41 -1.12 -2.17
CA GLU A 313 -18.29 -1.53 -3.27
C GLU A 313 -19.55 -0.67 -3.34
N ARG A 314 -20.22 -0.47 -2.21
CA ARG A 314 -21.48 0.28 -2.15
C ARG A 314 -21.29 1.78 -2.33
N VAL A 315 -20.31 2.38 -1.64
CA VAL A 315 -20.14 3.85 -1.58
C VAL A 315 -19.24 4.34 -2.71
N LEU A 316 -18.10 3.67 -2.98
CA LEU A 316 -17.17 4.09 -4.03
C LEU A 316 -17.51 3.48 -5.40
N GLY A 317 -18.48 2.55 -5.45
CA GLY A 317 -18.84 1.85 -6.69
C GLY A 317 -17.76 0.87 -7.17
N MET A 318 -16.92 0.37 -6.26
CA MET A 318 -15.78 -0.48 -6.62
C MET A 318 -16.20 -1.80 -7.23
N THR A 319 -15.53 -2.15 -8.31
CA THR A 319 -15.45 -3.51 -8.87
C THR A 319 -13.99 -3.94 -8.84
N TRP A 320 -13.76 -5.25 -8.71
CA TRP A 320 -12.42 -5.74 -8.40
C TRP A 320 -11.85 -6.58 -9.53
N ARG A 321 -10.59 -6.35 -9.85
CA ARG A 321 -9.81 -7.27 -10.69
C ARG A 321 -9.69 -8.62 -9.99
N SER A 322 -9.67 -9.69 -10.79
CA SER A 322 -9.52 -11.05 -10.25
C SER A 322 -8.14 -11.28 -9.61
N LEU A 323 -8.05 -12.27 -8.73
CA LEU A 323 -6.74 -12.69 -8.20
C LEU A 323 -5.76 -13.09 -9.31
N ASP A 324 -6.29 -13.65 -10.41
CA ASP A 324 -5.49 -14.00 -11.57
C ASP A 324 -4.84 -12.77 -12.19
N ALA A 325 -5.59 -11.70 -12.40
CA ALA A 325 -5.07 -10.43 -12.91
C ALA A 325 -4.01 -9.86 -11.95
N CYS A 326 -4.28 -9.86 -10.63
CA CYS A 326 -3.30 -9.42 -9.64
C CYS A 326 -1.96 -10.16 -9.75
N VAL A 327 -2.02 -11.48 -9.88
CA VAL A 327 -0.82 -12.33 -9.96
C VAL A 327 -0.15 -12.21 -11.33
N GLU A 328 -0.92 -12.19 -12.43
CA GLU A 328 -0.41 -12.05 -13.80
C GLU A 328 0.38 -10.76 -13.96
N ASP A 329 -0.21 -9.61 -13.62
CA ASP A 329 0.43 -8.30 -13.79
C ASP A 329 1.70 -8.19 -12.92
N THR A 330 1.69 -8.83 -11.74
CA THR A 330 2.90 -8.90 -10.91
C THR A 330 3.99 -9.73 -11.58
N ILE A 331 3.64 -10.89 -12.16
CA ILE A 331 4.60 -11.76 -12.85
C ILE A 331 5.19 -11.06 -14.07
N VAL A 332 4.34 -10.46 -14.91
CA VAL A 332 4.76 -9.72 -16.12
C VAL A 332 5.74 -8.62 -15.76
N ALA A 333 5.47 -7.83 -14.73
CA ALA A 333 6.37 -6.76 -14.29
C ALA A 333 7.76 -7.28 -13.87
N PHE A 334 7.87 -8.49 -13.32
CA PHE A 334 9.17 -9.09 -13.03
C PHE A 334 9.84 -9.71 -14.26
N GLU A 335 9.07 -10.26 -15.21
CA GLU A 335 9.58 -10.79 -16.48
C GLU A 335 10.17 -9.66 -17.33
N GLU A 336 9.48 -8.52 -17.47
CA GLU A 336 9.95 -7.32 -18.19
C GLU A 336 11.24 -6.73 -17.58
N ARG A 337 11.40 -6.77 -16.26
CA ARG A 337 12.61 -6.28 -15.59
C ARG A 337 13.81 -7.23 -15.73
N ALA A 338 13.58 -8.48 -16.07
CA ALA A 338 14.62 -9.50 -16.26
C ALA A 338 15.08 -9.60 -17.72
N ALA A 339 14.30 -9.05 -18.67
CA ALA A 339 14.59 -8.98 -20.10
C ALA A 339 15.55 -7.82 -20.42
#